data_cd1473e861f34e6376e3467535a722fa
#
_entry.id   cd1473e861f34e6376e3467535a722fa
#
_cell.length_a   1.000
_cell.length_b   1.000
_cell.length_c   1.000
_cell.angle_alpha   90.00
_cell.angle_beta   90.00
_cell.angle_gamma   90.00
#
_symmetry.space_group_name_H-M   'P 1'
#
loop_
_entity.id
_entity.type
_entity.pdbx_description
1 polymer ?
#
loop_
_entity_poly.entity_id
_entity_poly.type
_entity_poly.pdbx_seq_one_letter_code
_entity_poly.pdbx_strand_id
1 'polypeptide(L)' 'MISRNVRLQANIGRTVVGQVLADNAPMLAFVRHLGFSVRRLPEEPDVMEARLELA' A
#
# COMPACT_ATOMS: atom_id res chain seq x y z
N MET A 1 12.45 8.30 -9.60
CA MET A 1 11.36 9.14 -9.17
C MET A 1 10.27 8.30 -8.52
N ILE A 2 9.77 8.76 -7.45
CA ILE A 2 8.76 8.02 -6.74
C ILE A 2 7.45 8.08 -7.46
N SER A 3 6.80 6.96 -7.54
CA SER A 3 5.51 6.88 -8.19
C SER A 3 4.48 7.70 -7.45
N ARG A 4 3.65 8.41 -8.20
CA ARG A 4 2.56 9.13 -7.60
C ARG A 4 1.44 8.21 -7.14
N ASN A 5 1.52 6.97 -7.55
CA ASN A 5 0.52 5.98 -7.18
C ASN A 5 0.77 5.38 -5.82
N VAL A 6 1.92 5.66 -5.24
CA VAL A 6 2.29 5.06 -3.97
C VAL A 6 2.72 6.17 -3.04
N ARG A 7 2.12 6.20 -1.88
CA ARG A 7 2.47 7.16 -0.85
C ARG A 7 2.76 6.37 0.42
N LEU A 8 4.00 6.47 0.87
CA LEU A 8 4.38 5.81 2.10
C LEU A 8 4.06 6.71 3.27
N GLN A 9 3.41 6.14 4.25
CA GLN A 9 3.15 6.83 5.49
C GLN A 9 4.31 6.60 6.43
N ALA A 10 4.35 7.38 7.47
CA ALA A 10 5.35 7.17 8.50
C ALA A 10 5.16 5.79 9.08
N ASN A 11 6.26 5.11 9.29
CA ASN A 11 6.20 3.85 9.98
C ASN A 11 6.49 4.09 11.44
N ILE A 12 5.71 3.46 12.27
CA ILE A 12 5.88 3.55 13.70
C ILE A 12 6.13 2.14 14.19
N GLY A 13 7.26 1.95 14.81
CA GLY A 13 7.63 0.64 15.23
C GLY A 13 7.98 -0.22 14.05
N ARG A 14 7.19 -1.24 13.80
CA ARG A 14 7.54 -2.24 12.80
C ARG A 14 6.50 -2.37 11.71
N THR A 15 5.68 -1.38 11.54
CA THR A 15 4.65 -1.44 10.53
C THR A 15 4.89 -0.37 9.49
N VAL A 16 4.85 -0.77 8.23
CA VAL A 16 4.94 0.15 7.11
C VAL A 16 3.59 0.18 6.44
N VAL A 17 3.07 1.38 6.23
CA VAL A 17 1.77 1.54 5.61
C VAL A 17 1.91 2.46 4.41
N GLY A 18 1.31 2.07 3.31
CA GLY A 18 1.31 2.88 2.11
C GLY A 18 -0.05 2.86 1.46
N GLN A 19 -0.22 3.67 0.44
CA GLN A 19 -1.45 3.73 -0.32
C GLN A 19 -1.13 3.55 -1.79
N VAL A 20 -1.96 2.77 -2.46
CA VAL A 20 -1.81 2.48 -3.88
C VAL A 20 -3.15 2.72 -4.54
N LEU A 21 -3.13 3.34 -5.71
CA LEU A 21 -4.37 3.52 -6.45
C LEU A 21 -4.98 2.17 -6.80
N ALA A 22 -6.29 2.06 -6.63
CA ALA A 22 -6.97 0.79 -6.81
C ALA A 22 -6.89 0.28 -8.24
N ASP A 23 -6.72 1.17 -9.22
CA ASP A 23 -6.65 0.77 -10.60
C ASP A 23 -5.22 0.46 -11.05
N ASN A 24 -4.26 0.53 -10.15
CA ASN A 24 -2.87 0.24 -10.49
C ASN A 24 -2.58 -1.22 -10.19
N ALA A 25 -3.12 -2.10 -11.02
CA ALA A 25 -3.00 -3.53 -10.79
C ALA A 25 -1.55 -4.02 -10.73
N PRO A 26 -0.65 -3.54 -11.60
CA PRO A 26 0.74 -3.99 -11.50
C PRO A 26 1.39 -3.66 -10.16
N MET A 27 1.10 -2.47 -9.64
CA MET A 27 1.69 -2.09 -8.35
C MET A 27 1.08 -2.89 -7.21
N LEU A 28 -0.22 -3.16 -7.28
CA LEU A 28 -0.87 -3.97 -6.26
C LEU A 28 -0.28 -5.38 -6.24
N ALA A 29 -0.05 -5.95 -7.40
CA ALA A 29 0.57 -7.26 -7.47
C ALA A 29 1.98 -7.23 -6.90
N PHE A 30 2.71 -6.16 -7.19
CA PHE A 30 4.08 -6.03 -6.72
C PHE A 30 4.13 -5.96 -5.19
N VAL A 31 3.28 -5.13 -4.58
CA VAL A 31 3.34 -5.00 -3.13
C VAL A 31 2.89 -6.29 -2.45
N ARG A 32 1.94 -7.00 -3.03
CA ARG A 32 1.55 -8.30 -2.50
C ARG A 32 2.71 -9.27 -2.56
N HIS A 33 3.45 -9.23 -3.66
CA HIS A 33 4.60 -10.11 -3.81
C HIS A 33 5.66 -9.81 -2.75
N LEU A 34 5.75 -8.57 -2.32
CA LEU A 34 6.69 -8.19 -1.29
C LEU A 34 6.22 -8.59 0.11
N GLY A 35 4.99 -9.04 0.24
CA GLY A 35 4.48 -9.46 1.52
C GLY A 35 3.51 -8.50 2.17
N PHE A 36 3.12 -7.45 1.46
CA PHE A 36 2.14 -6.52 2.00
C PHE A 36 0.75 -7.12 2.00
N SER A 37 -0.02 -6.74 3.00
CA SER A 37 -1.45 -7.00 3.00
C SER A 37 -2.14 -5.81 2.39
N VAL A 38 -3.08 -6.06 1.48
CA VAL A 38 -3.75 -4.99 0.76
C VAL A 38 -5.23 -5.04 1.10
N ARG A 39 -5.81 -3.90 1.42
CA ARG A 39 -7.23 -3.84 1.71
C ARG A 39 -7.82 -2.57 1.14
N ARG A 40 -9.12 -2.60 0.93
CA ARG A 40 -9.84 -1.45 0.41
C ARG A 40 -10.17 -0.51 1.54
N LEU A 41 -10.08 0.79 1.27
CA LEU A 41 -10.43 1.80 2.25
C LEU A 41 -11.88 2.24 1.99
N PRO A 42 -12.76 2.13 2.97
CA PRO A 42 -14.16 2.51 2.74
C PRO A 42 -14.33 3.98 2.40
N GLU A 43 -13.49 4.84 2.97
CA GLU A 43 -13.61 6.27 2.74
C GLU A 43 -13.05 6.69 1.41
N GLU A 44 -12.21 5.86 0.81
CA GLU A 44 -11.57 6.19 -0.44
C GLU A 44 -11.52 4.97 -1.33
N PRO A 45 -12.61 4.70 -2.03
CA PRO A 45 -12.69 3.48 -2.83
C PRO A 45 -11.68 3.43 -3.96
N ASP A 46 -11.09 4.56 -4.32
CA ASP A 46 -10.09 4.58 -5.38
C ASP A 46 -8.71 4.22 -4.88
N VAL A 47 -8.57 3.95 -3.59
CA VAL A 47 -7.27 3.74 -2.99
C VAL A 47 -7.29 2.45 -2.19
N MET A 48 -6.20 1.71 -2.29
CA MET A 48 -5.99 0.52 -1.47
C MET A 48 -4.89 0.80 -0.47
N GLU A 49 -5.06 0.28 0.72
CA GLU A 49 -4.04 0.40 1.74
C GLU A 49 -3.16 -0.84 1.72
N ALA A 50 -1.87 -0.66 1.65
CA ALA A 50 -0.90 -1.74 1.74
C ALA A 50 -0.18 -1.64 3.07
N ARG A 51 -0.13 -2.74 3.79
CA ARG A 51 0.46 -2.76 5.12
C ARG A 51 1.44 -3.92 5.21
N LEU A 52 2.61 -3.65 5.75
CA LEU A 52 3.61 -4.66 5.99
C LEU A 52 4.08 -4.57 7.43
N GLU A 53 4.02 -5.67 8.12
CA GLU A 53 4.54 -5.73 9.48
C GLU A 53 5.91 -6.38 9.45
N LEU A 54 6.85 -5.68 10.03
CA LEU A 54 8.23 -6.08 9.95
C LEU A 54 8.66 -7.00 11.07
N ALA A 55 7.78 -7.45 11.82
CA ALA A 55 8.04 -8.39 12.89
C ALA A 55 7.69 -7.83 14.22
#